data_b60117e83ac86ab2138584ac3b2db91d
#
_entry.id   b60117e83ac86ab2138584ac3b2db91d
#
_cell.length_a   1.000
_cell.length_b   1.000
_cell.length_c   1.000
_cell.angle_alpha   90.00
_cell.angle_beta   90.00
_cell.angle_gamma   90.00
#
_symmetry.space_group_name_H-M   'P 1'
#
loop_
_entity.id
_entity.type
_entity.pdbx_description
1 polymer ?
#
loop_
_entity_poly.entity_id
_entity_poly.type
_entity_poly.pdbx_seq_one_letter_code
_entity_poly.pdbx_strand_id
1 'polypeptide(L)'
;MPVLEAPRALLSALELPRTMLEVGSLVASAAYLQLVARGDGHPVVVLPGFTASDQSTRVLRRYLTSIGYDARPWNLGRNLGLREAGAFEALHAQVDRVTQRAGRRVSLVGWSLGGVHARNLAKRAPEQVRQVITLGSPLGASPSASVPCTAIYSRTDGIVAWRMAMEEPGTLTDNIEVYGSHCGLGFNPAVYYAIADRLAQPEGAFQPFSRGGWRAAVYGPAQPH
;
A
#
# COMPACT_ATOMS: atom_id res chain seq x y z
N MET A 1 -2.43 -15.59 22.71
CA MET A 1 -1.99 -14.79 21.56
C MET A 1 -1.06 -15.66 20.74
N PRO A 2 -1.24 -15.83 19.42
CA PRO A 2 -0.26 -16.55 18.61
C PRO A 2 1.08 -15.80 18.71
N VAL A 3 2.15 -16.54 18.98
CA VAL A 3 3.51 -16.00 18.97
C VAL A 3 3.76 -15.44 17.57
N LEU A 4 4.00 -14.12 17.48
CA LEU A 4 4.37 -13.48 16.22
C LEU A 4 5.77 -13.96 15.85
N GLU A 5 5.86 -14.93 14.94
CA GLU A 5 7.14 -15.42 14.45
C GLU A 5 7.86 -14.28 13.72
N ALA A 6 9.05 -13.93 14.19
CA ALA A 6 9.92 -13.01 13.49
C ALA A 6 10.26 -13.53 12.09
N PRO A 7 10.53 -12.66 11.11
CA PRO A 7 11.00 -13.08 9.80
C PRO A 7 12.24 -13.97 9.91
N ARG A 8 12.34 -14.98 9.05
CA ARG A 8 13.51 -15.87 9.03
C ARG A 8 14.77 -15.07 8.66
N ALA A 9 15.86 -15.23 9.41
CA ALA A 9 17.12 -14.51 9.17
C ALA A 9 17.61 -14.59 7.72
N LEU A 10 17.39 -15.73 7.04
CA LEU A 10 17.71 -15.91 5.64
C LEU A 10 16.91 -14.94 4.74
N LEU A 11 15.62 -14.74 5.01
CA LEU A 11 14.79 -13.81 4.24
C LEU A 11 15.28 -12.37 4.41
N SER A 12 15.63 -11.99 5.65
CA SER A 12 16.21 -10.66 5.92
C SER A 12 17.53 -10.45 5.20
N ALA A 13 18.42 -11.45 5.18
CA ALA A 13 19.71 -11.37 4.48
C ALA A 13 19.53 -11.28 2.94
N LEU A 14 18.47 -11.86 2.40
CA LEU A 14 18.20 -11.89 0.96
C LEU A 14 17.29 -10.74 0.49
N GLU A 15 16.94 -9.77 1.33
CA GLU A 15 16.07 -8.64 0.96
C GLU A 15 16.59 -7.89 -0.28
N LEU A 16 17.87 -7.46 -0.28
CA LEU A 16 18.43 -6.69 -1.39
C LEU A 16 18.53 -7.47 -2.72
N PRO A 17 19.09 -8.71 -2.76
CA PRO A 17 19.09 -9.49 -3.99
C PRO A 17 17.69 -9.73 -4.56
N ARG A 18 16.71 -10.03 -3.72
CA ARG A 18 15.32 -10.25 -4.13
C ARG A 18 14.68 -8.96 -4.66
N THR A 19 14.94 -7.82 -4.01
CA THR A 19 14.49 -6.52 -4.51
C THR A 19 14.99 -6.25 -5.93
N MET A 20 16.25 -6.60 -6.24
CA MET A 20 16.79 -6.43 -7.60
C MET A 20 16.04 -7.29 -8.63
N LEU A 21 15.67 -8.52 -8.28
CA LEU A 21 14.86 -9.38 -9.15
C LEU A 21 13.46 -8.79 -9.37
N GLU A 22 12.86 -8.21 -8.34
CA GLU A 22 11.55 -7.55 -8.42
C GLU A 22 11.59 -6.30 -9.29
N VAL A 23 12.66 -5.50 -9.21
CA VAL A 23 12.89 -4.37 -10.13
C VAL A 23 12.99 -4.87 -11.59
N GLY A 24 13.75 -5.94 -11.83
CA GLY A 24 13.85 -6.55 -13.17
C GLY A 24 12.49 -7.05 -13.68
N SER A 25 11.71 -7.71 -12.83
CA SER A 25 10.38 -8.21 -13.19
C SER A 25 9.38 -7.07 -13.45
N LEU A 26 9.48 -5.96 -12.72
CA LEU A 26 8.65 -4.77 -12.97
C LEU A 26 8.93 -4.19 -14.36
N VAL A 27 10.20 -4.08 -14.74
CA VAL A 27 10.58 -3.61 -16.10
C VAL A 27 10.03 -4.54 -17.16
N ALA A 28 10.16 -5.87 -16.99
CA ALA A 28 9.64 -6.87 -17.93
C ALA A 28 8.10 -6.84 -18.02
N SER A 29 7.42 -6.48 -16.95
CA SER A 29 5.94 -6.44 -16.88
C SER A 29 5.35 -5.07 -17.27
N ALA A 30 6.16 -4.09 -17.60
CA ALA A 30 5.71 -2.69 -17.77
C ALA A 30 4.59 -2.56 -18.83
N ALA A 31 4.70 -3.24 -19.96
CA ALA A 31 3.68 -3.23 -21.01
C ALA A 31 2.34 -3.84 -20.53
N TYR A 32 2.41 -4.96 -19.81
CA TYR A 32 1.23 -5.63 -19.25
C TYR A 32 0.53 -4.75 -18.20
N LEU A 33 1.29 -4.05 -17.37
CA LEU A 33 0.76 -3.15 -16.37
C LEU A 33 0.04 -1.91 -16.95
N GLN A 34 0.19 -1.63 -18.24
CA GLN A 34 -0.59 -0.59 -18.92
C GLN A 34 -1.99 -1.07 -19.38
N LEU A 35 -2.26 -2.38 -19.31
CA LEU A 35 -3.56 -2.98 -19.68
C LEU A 35 -4.58 -3.00 -18.52
N VAL A 36 -4.23 -2.48 -17.35
CA VAL A 36 -5.16 -2.35 -16.22
C VAL A 36 -6.24 -1.31 -16.49
N ALA A 37 -7.30 -1.35 -15.70
CA ALA A 37 -8.34 -0.31 -15.75
C ALA A 37 -7.73 1.07 -15.54
N ARG A 38 -8.14 2.04 -16.36
CA ARG A 38 -7.68 3.42 -16.27
C ARG A 38 -8.26 4.10 -15.03
N GLY A 39 -7.46 4.94 -14.40
CA GLY A 39 -7.87 5.77 -13.29
C GLY A 39 -8.86 6.86 -13.70
N ASP A 40 -9.63 7.29 -12.74
CA ASP A 40 -10.65 8.36 -12.88
C ASP A 40 -10.11 9.76 -12.51
N GLY A 41 -8.78 9.90 -12.40
CA GLY A 41 -8.10 11.15 -12.06
C GLY A 41 -8.15 11.52 -10.58
N HIS A 42 -8.71 10.68 -9.68
CA HIS A 42 -8.74 11.03 -8.26
C HIS A 42 -7.32 11.08 -7.65
N PRO A 43 -7.12 11.89 -6.61
CA PRO A 43 -5.81 12.04 -6.00
C PRO A 43 -5.41 10.79 -5.21
N VAL A 44 -4.14 10.39 -5.37
CA VAL A 44 -3.52 9.29 -4.63
C VAL A 44 -2.25 9.80 -3.96
N VAL A 45 -2.21 9.85 -2.64
CA VAL A 45 -0.99 10.21 -1.89
C VAL A 45 -0.23 8.94 -1.53
N VAL A 46 1.06 8.89 -1.89
CA VAL A 46 1.92 7.74 -1.63
C VAL A 46 2.91 8.06 -0.52
N LEU A 47 2.84 7.31 0.58
CA LEU A 47 3.62 7.52 1.79
C LEU A 47 4.81 6.53 1.84
N PRO A 48 6.05 7.03 2.02
CA PRO A 48 7.25 6.18 2.07
C PRO A 48 7.39 5.41 3.38
N GLY A 49 8.21 4.36 3.37
CA GLY A 49 8.59 3.59 4.55
C GLY A 49 9.51 4.35 5.50
N PHE A 50 9.87 3.71 6.63
CA PHE A 50 10.78 4.28 7.62
C PHE A 50 12.13 4.64 6.99
N THR A 51 12.70 5.78 7.35
CA THR A 51 13.93 6.41 6.82
C THR A 51 13.92 6.75 5.32
N ALA A 52 12.91 6.32 4.58
CA ALA A 52 12.75 6.62 3.16
C ALA A 52 12.12 8.01 2.95
N SER A 53 12.23 8.51 1.72
CA SER A 53 11.61 9.75 1.28
C SER A 53 10.78 9.51 0.01
N ASP A 54 10.21 10.55 -0.56
CA ASP A 54 9.45 10.51 -1.81
C ASP A 54 10.22 9.89 -3.00
N GLN A 55 11.55 9.82 -2.92
CA GLN A 55 12.36 9.15 -3.95
C GLN A 55 12.07 7.65 -4.02
N SER A 56 11.86 6.99 -2.88
CA SER A 56 11.57 5.55 -2.82
C SER A 56 10.25 5.19 -3.49
N THR A 57 9.28 6.09 -3.47
CA THR A 57 7.93 5.90 -4.05
C THR A 57 7.79 6.46 -5.46
N ARG A 58 8.87 7.03 -6.03
CA ARG A 58 8.82 7.72 -7.33
C ARG A 58 8.36 6.83 -8.47
N VAL A 59 8.83 5.57 -8.51
CA VAL A 59 8.48 4.62 -9.57
C VAL A 59 7.00 4.28 -9.51
N LEU A 60 6.49 3.96 -8.31
CA LEU A 60 5.07 3.69 -8.09
C LEU A 60 4.21 4.90 -8.47
N ARG A 61 4.56 6.11 -8.03
CA ARG A 61 3.80 7.32 -8.38
C ARG A 61 3.78 7.58 -9.88
N ARG A 62 4.91 7.38 -10.58
CA ARG A 62 4.96 7.51 -12.06
C ARG A 62 4.04 6.52 -12.74
N TYR A 63 4.03 5.26 -12.27
CA TYR A 63 3.11 4.26 -12.77
C TYR A 63 1.65 4.68 -12.57
N LEU A 64 1.27 5.08 -11.36
CA LEU A 64 -0.10 5.51 -11.07
C LEU A 64 -0.52 6.70 -11.93
N THR A 65 0.37 7.67 -12.15
CA THR A 65 0.13 8.79 -13.06
C THR A 65 -0.05 8.30 -14.51
N SER A 66 0.75 7.34 -14.96
CA SER A 66 0.67 6.80 -16.34
C SER A 66 -0.64 6.06 -16.63
N ILE A 67 -1.29 5.52 -15.59
CA ILE A 67 -2.58 4.84 -15.71
C ILE A 67 -3.78 5.75 -15.36
N GLY A 68 -3.54 7.05 -15.12
CA GLY A 68 -4.60 8.07 -15.06
C GLY A 68 -5.00 8.56 -13.67
N TYR A 69 -4.17 8.34 -12.63
CA TYR A 69 -4.40 8.92 -11.29
C TYR A 69 -3.57 10.21 -11.07
N ASP A 70 -4.05 11.10 -10.21
CA ASP A 70 -3.27 12.24 -9.71
C ASP A 70 -2.38 11.79 -8.53
N ALA A 71 -1.28 11.08 -8.86
CA ALA A 71 -0.39 10.51 -7.87
C ALA A 71 0.57 11.54 -7.27
N ARG A 72 0.44 11.79 -5.97
CA ARG A 72 1.15 12.83 -5.22
C ARG A 72 2.14 12.24 -4.22
N PRO A 73 3.29 12.90 -3.99
CA PRO A 73 4.18 12.58 -2.88
C PRO A 73 3.57 13.03 -1.54
N TRP A 74 4.08 12.50 -0.44
CA TRP A 74 3.69 12.95 0.89
C TRP A 74 4.27 14.33 1.27
N ASN A 75 5.39 14.73 0.64
CA ASN A 75 6.03 16.06 0.79
C ASN A 75 6.49 16.43 2.22
N LEU A 76 6.80 15.45 3.06
CA LEU A 76 7.26 15.66 4.42
C LEU A 76 8.73 15.22 4.64
N GLY A 77 9.50 15.09 3.54
CA GLY A 77 10.90 14.72 3.62
C GLY A 77 11.12 13.24 3.92
N ARG A 78 12.05 12.92 4.83
CA ARG A 78 12.29 11.54 5.30
C ARG A 78 11.27 11.12 6.35
N ASN A 79 10.74 9.92 6.22
CA ASN A 79 9.84 9.35 7.21
C ASN A 79 10.63 8.81 8.42
N LEU A 80 10.80 9.62 9.44
CA LEU A 80 11.43 9.23 10.71
C LEU A 80 10.41 8.79 11.76
N GLY A 81 9.15 8.61 11.37
CA GLY A 81 8.03 8.36 12.25
C GLY A 81 7.28 9.65 12.59
N LEU A 82 6.02 9.54 12.95
CA LEU A 82 5.19 10.70 13.36
C LEU A 82 5.23 10.89 14.89
N ARG A 83 6.42 10.71 15.50
CA ARG A 83 6.60 10.90 16.94
C ARG A 83 6.92 12.34 17.32
N GLU A 84 7.41 13.13 16.36
CA GLU A 84 7.69 14.56 16.58
C GLU A 84 6.38 15.33 16.73
N ALA A 85 6.37 16.31 17.62
CA ALA A 85 5.23 17.20 17.79
C ALA A 85 4.90 17.89 16.44
N GLY A 86 3.65 17.82 16.02
CA GLY A 86 3.19 18.42 14.77
C GLY A 86 3.39 17.59 13.49
N ALA A 87 4.09 16.45 13.55
CA ALA A 87 4.34 15.63 12.35
C ALA A 87 3.06 14.99 11.80
N PHE A 88 2.14 14.57 12.67
CA PHE A 88 0.84 14.06 12.25
C PHE A 88 -0.04 15.17 11.65
N GLU A 89 -0.04 16.33 12.27
CA GLU A 89 -0.75 17.52 11.82
C GLU A 89 -0.23 18.00 10.44
N ALA A 90 1.08 17.89 10.21
CA ALA A 90 1.67 18.18 8.90
C ALA A 90 1.18 17.20 7.80
N LEU A 91 1.08 15.90 8.13
CA LEU A 91 0.50 14.91 7.21
C LEU A 91 -0.97 15.20 6.94
N HIS A 92 -1.75 15.47 7.99
CA HIS A 92 -3.16 15.82 7.86
C HIS A 92 -3.34 17.06 6.98
N ALA A 93 -2.60 18.15 7.27
CA ALA A 93 -2.63 19.36 6.47
C ALA A 93 -2.20 19.13 5.00
N GLN A 94 -1.28 18.20 4.73
CA GLN A 94 -0.90 17.84 3.37
C GLN A 94 -2.06 17.15 2.64
N VAL A 95 -2.73 16.19 3.28
CA VAL A 95 -3.87 15.48 2.69
C VAL A 95 -5.06 16.45 2.51
N ASP A 96 -5.33 17.31 3.49
CA ASP A 96 -6.36 18.33 3.41
C ASP A 96 -6.16 19.26 2.20
N ARG A 97 -4.95 19.77 1.99
CA ARG A 97 -4.63 20.57 0.79
C ARG A 97 -4.88 19.83 -0.51
N VAL A 98 -4.57 18.53 -0.56
CA VAL A 98 -4.80 17.72 -1.76
C VAL A 98 -6.29 17.51 -1.99
N THR A 99 -7.05 17.17 -0.94
CA THR A 99 -8.50 16.99 -0.97
C THR A 99 -9.22 18.26 -1.43
N GLN A 100 -8.88 19.40 -0.84
CA GLN A 100 -9.47 20.70 -1.19
C GLN A 100 -9.21 21.09 -2.65
N ARG A 101 -7.96 20.90 -3.14
CA ARG A 101 -7.62 21.22 -4.54
C ARG A 101 -8.31 20.32 -5.55
N ALA A 102 -8.50 19.04 -5.20
CA ALA A 102 -9.14 18.07 -6.08
C ALA A 102 -10.67 18.12 -6.00
N GLY A 103 -11.25 18.67 -4.94
CA GLY A 103 -12.68 18.57 -4.64
C GLY A 103 -13.18 17.13 -4.44
N ARG A 104 -12.26 16.19 -4.10
CA ARG A 104 -12.52 14.76 -4.01
C ARG A 104 -11.69 14.14 -2.89
N ARG A 105 -12.21 13.06 -2.29
CA ARG A 105 -11.48 12.27 -1.29
C ARG A 105 -10.23 11.65 -1.89
N VAL A 106 -9.18 11.51 -1.07
CA VAL A 106 -7.85 11.01 -1.43
C VAL A 106 -7.74 9.53 -1.15
N SER A 107 -7.19 8.74 -2.08
CA SER A 107 -6.70 7.40 -1.77
C SER A 107 -5.29 7.47 -1.19
N LEU A 108 -5.01 6.70 -0.15
CA LEU A 108 -3.70 6.64 0.49
C LEU A 108 -3.03 5.30 0.17
N VAL A 109 -1.82 5.34 -0.35
CA VAL A 109 -0.98 4.14 -0.55
C VAL A 109 0.24 4.27 0.35
N GLY A 110 0.38 3.41 1.35
CA GLY A 110 1.46 3.51 2.32
C GLY A 110 2.36 2.28 2.33
N TRP A 111 3.67 2.49 2.19
CA TRP A 111 4.65 1.42 2.25
C TRP A 111 5.26 1.32 3.64
N SER A 112 5.27 0.11 4.23
CA SER A 112 5.84 -0.15 5.57
C SER A 112 5.25 0.83 6.60
N LEU A 113 6.07 1.60 7.31
CA LEU A 113 5.61 2.61 8.26
C LEU A 113 4.67 3.65 7.63
N GLY A 114 4.82 3.95 6.34
CA GLY A 114 3.92 4.85 5.61
C GLY A 114 2.46 4.36 5.61
N GLY A 115 2.24 3.04 5.57
CA GLY A 115 0.89 2.48 5.67
C GLY A 115 0.28 2.60 7.06
N VAL A 116 1.09 2.51 8.11
CA VAL A 116 0.64 2.79 9.48
C VAL A 116 0.16 4.24 9.60
N HIS A 117 0.91 5.18 9.01
CA HIS A 117 0.52 6.60 8.99
C HIS A 117 -0.75 6.84 8.19
N ALA A 118 -0.85 6.23 7.00
CA ALA A 118 -2.04 6.31 6.14
C ALA A 118 -3.30 5.82 6.87
N ARG A 119 -3.20 4.65 7.53
CA ARG A 119 -4.31 4.07 8.28
C ARG A 119 -4.70 4.91 9.51
N ASN A 120 -3.72 5.46 10.23
CA ASN A 120 -3.98 6.35 11.36
C ASN A 120 -4.66 7.65 10.92
N LEU A 121 -4.29 8.20 9.76
CA LEU A 121 -4.96 9.36 9.20
C LEU A 121 -6.41 9.02 8.82
N ALA A 122 -6.64 7.89 8.13
CA ALA A 122 -7.98 7.46 7.77
C ALA A 122 -8.91 7.21 8.96
N LYS A 123 -8.36 6.84 10.13
CA LYS A 123 -9.13 6.74 11.39
C LYS A 123 -9.56 8.10 11.95
N ARG A 124 -8.72 9.13 11.78
CA ARG A 124 -8.96 10.47 12.34
C ARG A 124 -9.72 11.40 11.42
N ALA A 125 -9.58 11.21 10.10
CA ALA A 125 -10.21 12.03 9.06
C ALA A 125 -10.80 11.16 7.95
N PRO A 126 -11.76 10.26 8.26
CA PRO A 126 -12.33 9.33 7.28
C PRO A 126 -13.09 10.05 6.15
N GLU A 127 -13.59 11.25 6.40
CA GLU A 127 -14.29 12.10 5.42
C GLU A 127 -13.37 12.60 4.29
N GLN A 128 -12.05 12.63 4.52
CA GLN A 128 -11.06 13.03 3.52
C GLN A 128 -10.48 11.85 2.75
N VAL A 129 -10.63 10.63 3.29
CA VAL A 129 -9.97 9.43 2.75
C VAL A 129 -10.97 8.55 2.03
N ARG A 130 -10.70 8.26 0.75
CA ARG A 130 -11.49 7.34 -0.07
C ARG A 130 -11.22 5.87 0.29
N GLN A 131 -9.95 5.51 0.40
CA GLN A 131 -9.47 4.18 0.79
C GLN A 131 -8.00 4.21 1.20
N VAL A 132 -7.57 3.16 1.88
CA VAL A 132 -6.17 2.93 2.26
C VAL A 132 -5.68 1.62 1.63
N ILE A 133 -4.49 1.64 1.03
CA ILE A 133 -3.78 0.46 0.57
C ILE A 133 -2.42 0.43 1.26
N THR A 134 -2.09 -0.64 1.96
CA THR A 134 -0.83 -0.77 2.68
C THR A 134 0.06 -1.85 2.07
N LEU A 135 1.38 -1.63 2.06
CA LEU A 135 2.37 -2.54 1.49
C LEU A 135 3.34 -2.98 2.60
N GLY A 136 3.21 -4.21 3.08
CA GLY A 136 4.06 -4.78 4.13
C GLY A 136 4.08 -3.93 5.42
N SER A 137 2.98 -3.31 5.80
CA SER A 137 2.93 -2.37 6.92
C SER A 137 2.68 -3.08 8.24
N PRO A 138 3.43 -2.79 9.32
CA PRO A 138 3.21 -3.40 10.63
C PRO A 138 1.96 -2.82 11.31
N LEU A 139 0.78 -3.27 10.90
CA LEU A 139 -0.51 -2.75 11.37
C LEU A 139 -0.85 -3.22 12.79
N GLY A 140 -0.37 -4.41 13.17
CA GLY A 140 -0.69 -5.04 14.46
C GLY A 140 -2.19 -5.32 14.63
N ALA A 141 -2.60 -5.62 15.84
CA ALA A 141 -4.00 -5.90 16.22
C ALA A 141 -4.83 -4.62 16.45
N SER A 142 -4.56 -3.56 15.72
CA SER A 142 -5.31 -2.31 15.83
C SER A 142 -6.52 -2.34 14.89
N PRO A 143 -7.71 -1.97 15.34
CA PRO A 143 -8.90 -1.97 14.48
C PRO A 143 -8.68 -1.22 13.16
N SER A 144 -9.32 -1.66 12.08
CA SER A 144 -9.28 -0.98 10.78
C SER A 144 -9.97 0.38 10.83
N ALA A 145 -9.72 1.23 9.86
CA ALA A 145 -10.45 2.48 9.69
C ALA A 145 -11.88 2.21 9.18
N SER A 146 -12.75 3.21 9.30
CA SER A 146 -14.13 3.16 8.78
C SER A 146 -14.23 3.36 7.25
N VAL A 147 -13.11 3.34 6.57
CA VAL A 147 -12.99 3.41 5.11
C VAL A 147 -12.42 2.09 4.56
N PRO A 148 -12.60 1.78 3.26
CA PRO A 148 -11.99 0.60 2.66
C PRO A 148 -10.48 0.53 2.92
N CYS A 149 -10.00 -0.62 3.44
CA CYS A 149 -8.59 -0.88 3.72
C CYS A 149 -8.16 -2.18 3.05
N THR A 150 -7.11 -2.12 2.24
CA THR A 150 -6.50 -3.30 1.63
C THR A 150 -5.05 -3.43 2.09
N ALA A 151 -4.72 -4.54 2.73
CA ALA A 151 -3.34 -4.86 3.07
C ALA A 151 -2.74 -5.79 2.01
N ILE A 152 -1.66 -5.34 1.36
CA ILE A 152 -0.85 -6.18 0.46
C ILE A 152 0.38 -6.62 1.25
N TYR A 153 0.53 -7.92 1.44
CA TYR A 153 1.57 -8.49 2.28
C TYR A 153 2.27 -9.68 1.62
N SER A 154 3.42 -10.07 2.16
CA SER A 154 4.15 -11.25 1.71
C SER A 154 4.56 -12.12 2.90
N ARG A 155 4.33 -13.44 2.81
CA ARG A 155 4.86 -14.39 3.80
C ARG A 155 6.38 -14.52 3.73
N THR A 156 6.98 -14.04 2.66
CA THR A 156 8.42 -14.02 2.48
C THR A 156 9.05 -12.65 2.71
N ASP A 157 8.31 -11.72 3.33
CA ASP A 157 8.83 -10.47 3.84
C ASP A 157 9.91 -10.75 4.91
N GLY A 158 11.10 -10.19 4.72
CA GLY A 158 12.24 -10.42 5.61
C GLY A 158 12.38 -9.37 6.72
N ILE A 159 11.47 -8.39 6.80
CA ILE A 159 11.53 -7.27 7.76
C ILE A 159 10.31 -7.25 8.67
N VAL A 160 9.10 -7.34 8.11
CA VAL A 160 7.85 -7.33 8.87
C VAL A 160 7.25 -8.73 8.90
N ALA A 161 6.95 -9.22 10.10
CA ALA A 161 6.21 -10.47 10.25
C ALA A 161 4.86 -10.35 9.52
N TRP A 162 4.61 -11.23 8.54
CA TRP A 162 3.47 -11.11 7.63
C TRP A 162 2.11 -11.01 8.33
N ARG A 163 1.97 -11.69 9.48
CA ARG A 163 0.74 -11.61 10.30
C ARG A 163 0.48 -10.21 10.85
N MET A 164 1.54 -9.41 11.08
CA MET A 164 1.40 -8.02 11.49
C MET A 164 1.02 -7.10 10.34
N ALA A 165 1.22 -7.54 9.10
CA ALA A 165 0.95 -6.73 7.91
C ALA A 165 -0.46 -6.94 7.35
N MET A 166 -1.32 -7.65 8.07
CA MET A 166 -2.71 -7.90 7.67
C MET A 166 -3.68 -6.96 8.39
N GLU A 167 -4.79 -6.66 7.71
CA GLU A 167 -5.96 -6.06 8.34
C GLU A 167 -6.75 -7.14 9.10
N GLU A 168 -7.36 -6.75 10.20
CA GLU A 168 -8.39 -7.60 10.84
C GLU A 168 -9.56 -7.81 9.88
N PRO A 169 -10.16 -9.01 9.87
CA PRO A 169 -11.32 -9.30 9.03
C PRO A 169 -12.48 -8.33 9.26
N GLY A 170 -13.06 -7.82 8.18
CA GLY A 170 -14.15 -6.86 8.24
C GLY A 170 -14.79 -6.61 6.87
N THR A 171 -15.94 -5.98 6.86
CA THR A 171 -16.73 -5.71 5.64
C THR A 171 -16.04 -4.75 4.66
N LEU A 172 -15.11 -3.94 5.14
CA LEU A 172 -14.35 -2.96 4.36
C LEU A 172 -12.84 -3.30 4.31
N THR A 173 -12.47 -4.54 4.64
CA THR A 173 -11.06 -4.95 4.65
C THR A 173 -10.80 -6.09 3.68
N ASP A 174 -9.61 -6.09 3.07
CA ASP A 174 -9.10 -7.20 2.26
C ASP A 174 -7.60 -7.38 2.48
N ASN A 175 -7.14 -8.63 2.44
CA ASN A 175 -5.76 -9.02 2.63
C ASN A 175 -5.26 -9.73 1.39
N ILE A 176 -4.37 -9.10 0.62
CA ILE A 176 -3.84 -9.63 -0.65
C ILE A 176 -2.43 -10.15 -0.41
N GLU A 177 -2.28 -11.48 -0.49
CA GLU A 177 -0.97 -12.11 -0.41
C GLU A 177 -0.26 -12.05 -1.77
N VAL A 178 0.99 -11.59 -1.76
CA VAL A 178 1.90 -11.61 -2.91
C VAL A 178 3.20 -12.32 -2.52
N TYR A 179 3.94 -12.80 -3.50
CA TYR A 179 5.29 -13.29 -3.27
C TYR A 179 6.29 -12.16 -3.51
N GLY A 180 7.06 -11.78 -2.48
CA GLY A 180 8.00 -10.65 -2.61
C GLY A 180 8.81 -10.40 -1.34
N SER A 181 9.90 -9.63 -1.49
CA SER A 181 10.67 -9.09 -0.38
C SER A 181 10.02 -7.81 0.17
N HIS A 182 10.33 -7.42 1.40
CA HIS A 182 9.80 -6.18 1.99
C HIS A 182 10.17 -4.94 1.18
N CYS A 183 11.48 -4.81 0.88
CA CYS A 183 11.99 -3.70 0.08
C CYS A 183 11.54 -3.79 -1.39
N GLY A 184 11.21 -4.97 -1.87
CA GLY A 184 10.74 -5.20 -3.23
C GLY A 184 9.25 -4.94 -3.44
N LEU A 185 8.42 -4.91 -2.39
CA LEU A 185 6.97 -4.63 -2.55
C LEU A 185 6.71 -3.33 -3.32
N GLY A 186 7.58 -2.32 -3.16
CA GLY A 186 7.50 -1.06 -3.91
C GLY A 186 7.86 -1.19 -5.40
N PHE A 187 8.32 -2.36 -5.87
CA PHE A 187 8.75 -2.64 -7.25
C PHE A 187 8.14 -3.93 -7.80
N ASN A 188 7.27 -4.58 -7.07
CA ASN A 188 6.69 -5.86 -7.45
C ASN A 188 5.50 -5.67 -8.41
N PRO A 189 5.50 -6.27 -9.63
CA PRO A 189 4.42 -6.07 -10.60
C PRO A 189 3.06 -6.58 -10.10
N ALA A 190 3.02 -7.65 -9.28
CA ALA A 190 1.77 -8.12 -8.68
C ALA A 190 1.19 -7.07 -7.72
N VAL A 191 2.04 -6.39 -6.93
CA VAL A 191 1.62 -5.27 -6.08
C VAL A 191 1.06 -4.12 -6.91
N TYR A 192 1.72 -3.76 -8.00
CA TYR A 192 1.26 -2.69 -8.89
C TYR A 192 -0.10 -2.98 -9.51
N TYR A 193 -0.29 -4.23 -9.96
CA TYR A 193 -1.59 -4.67 -10.48
C TYR A 193 -2.67 -4.63 -9.39
N ALA A 194 -2.38 -5.15 -8.19
CA ALA A 194 -3.34 -5.13 -7.07
C ALA A 194 -3.71 -3.70 -6.67
N ILE A 195 -2.75 -2.77 -6.60
CA ILE A 195 -3.02 -1.35 -6.34
C ILE A 195 -3.95 -0.76 -7.41
N ALA A 196 -3.67 -1.01 -8.70
CA ALA A 196 -4.48 -0.50 -9.79
C ALA A 196 -5.91 -1.05 -9.75
N ASP A 197 -6.08 -2.33 -9.47
CA ASP A 197 -7.40 -2.98 -9.28
C ASP A 197 -8.18 -2.34 -8.12
N ARG A 198 -7.54 -2.14 -6.97
CA ARG A 198 -8.19 -1.50 -5.81
C ARG A 198 -8.59 -0.06 -6.07
N LEU A 199 -7.68 0.72 -6.66
CA LEU A 199 -7.94 2.13 -6.97
C LEU A 199 -9.05 2.32 -8.02
N ALA A 200 -9.22 1.36 -8.93
CA ALA A 200 -10.23 1.42 -9.98
C ALA A 200 -11.67 1.19 -9.48
N GLN A 201 -11.85 0.73 -8.25
CA GLN A 201 -13.20 0.55 -7.69
C GLN A 201 -13.92 1.89 -7.55
N PRO A 202 -15.21 1.96 -7.94
CA PRO A 202 -16.00 3.14 -7.67
C PRO A 202 -16.05 3.45 -6.16
N GLU A 203 -16.08 4.72 -5.83
CA GLU A 203 -16.20 5.14 -4.44
C GLU A 203 -17.52 4.63 -3.83
N GLY A 204 -17.44 4.03 -2.65
CA GLY A 204 -18.59 3.41 -1.98
C GLY A 204 -18.95 2.01 -2.44
N ALA A 205 -18.27 1.45 -3.47
CA ALA A 205 -18.54 0.11 -4.01
C ALA A 205 -17.39 -0.86 -3.73
N PHE A 206 -16.92 -0.92 -2.47
CA PHE A 206 -15.84 -1.84 -2.11
C PHE A 206 -16.24 -3.30 -2.30
N GLN A 207 -15.40 -4.03 -3.04
CA GLN A 207 -15.50 -5.47 -3.23
C GLN A 207 -14.12 -6.10 -2.94
N PRO A 208 -14.05 -7.30 -2.33
CA PRO A 208 -12.80 -8.01 -2.16
C PRO A 208 -12.08 -8.26 -3.49
N PHE A 209 -10.75 -8.38 -3.45
CA PHE A 209 -9.93 -8.68 -4.63
C PHE A 209 -10.27 -10.05 -5.21
N SER A 210 -10.62 -10.08 -6.50
CA SER A 210 -10.91 -11.32 -7.20
C SER A 210 -9.63 -12.13 -7.43
N ARG A 211 -9.62 -13.39 -7.01
CA ARG A 211 -8.52 -14.34 -7.20
C ARG A 211 -8.80 -15.40 -8.28
N GLY A 212 -9.83 -15.19 -9.11
CA GLY A 212 -10.18 -16.10 -10.20
C GLY A 212 -9.25 -16.01 -11.42
N GLY A 213 -9.27 -17.03 -12.24
CA GLY A 213 -8.46 -17.10 -13.46
C GLY A 213 -6.96 -17.08 -13.19
N TRP A 214 -6.18 -16.37 -14.02
CA TRP A 214 -4.73 -16.26 -13.91
C TRP A 214 -4.25 -15.68 -12.56
N ARG A 215 -5.10 -14.90 -11.89
CA ARG A 215 -4.79 -14.30 -10.58
C ARG A 215 -4.54 -15.37 -9.51
N ALA A 216 -5.18 -16.53 -9.61
CA ALA A 216 -4.97 -17.65 -8.69
C ALA A 216 -3.51 -18.20 -8.71
N ALA A 217 -2.79 -17.99 -9.82
CA ALA A 217 -1.38 -18.40 -9.95
C ALA A 217 -0.39 -17.35 -9.37
N VAL A 218 -0.84 -16.12 -9.17
CA VAL A 218 0.01 -14.98 -8.76
C VAL A 218 -0.22 -14.58 -7.31
N TYR A 219 -1.47 -14.65 -6.86
CA TYR A 219 -1.91 -14.21 -5.54
C TYR A 219 -2.27 -15.39 -4.65
N GLY A 220 -1.88 -15.34 -3.40
CA GLY A 220 -2.28 -16.33 -2.42
C GLY A 220 -3.80 -16.44 -2.26
N PRO A 221 -4.29 -17.54 -1.65
CA PRO A 221 -5.73 -17.74 -1.42
C PRO A 221 -6.30 -16.62 -0.54
N ALA A 222 -7.60 -16.38 -0.68
CA ALA A 222 -8.30 -15.49 0.25
C ALA A 222 -8.11 -16.02 1.67
N GLN A 223 -7.76 -15.12 2.60
CA GLN A 223 -7.73 -15.51 4.00
C GLN A 223 -9.17 -15.64 4.48
N PRO A 224 -9.49 -16.70 5.25
CA PRO A 224 -10.85 -16.83 5.81
C PRO A 224 -11.15 -15.63 6.72
N HIS A 225 -12.34 -15.10 6.58
CA HIS A 225 -12.91 -14.06 7.45
C HIS A 225 -13.24 -14.61 8.84
#